data_ec90d56b863f0e740ef0cc3abed00411
#
_entry.id   ec90d56b863f0e740ef0cc3abed00411
#
_cell.length_a   1.000
_cell.length_b   1.000
_cell.length_c   1.000
_cell.angle_alpha   90.00
_cell.angle_beta   90.00
_cell.angle_gamma   90.00
#
_symmetry.space_group_name_H-M   'P 1'
#
loop_
_entity.id
_entity.type
_entity.pdbx_description
1 polymer ?
#
loop_
_entity_poly.entity_id
_entity_poly.type
_entity_poly.pdbx_seq_one_letter_code
_entity_poly.pdbx_strand_id
1 'polypeptide(L)'
;MEIPMIAYLVVSTIMFFAGVYGFVTRKNMLAMLISLELMLNAVDINFVVFNRYLYPEALEGFFFTLFAIGIAAAETALAIAIIINIF
;
A
#
# COMPACT_ATOMS: atom_id res chain seq x y z
N MET A 1 1.16 -23.61 -7.35
CA MET A 1 0.54 -23.67 -6.03
C MET A 1 -0.04 -22.32 -5.67
N GLU A 2 -1.30 -22.28 -5.31
CA GLU A 2 -1.93 -21.05 -4.95
C GLU A 2 -1.77 -20.76 -3.45
N ILE A 3 -1.49 -19.52 -3.15
CA ILE A 3 -1.43 -19.06 -1.77
C ILE A 3 -2.85 -18.62 -1.38
N PRO A 4 -3.36 -19.09 -0.23
CA PRO A 4 -4.71 -18.69 0.19
C PRO A 4 -4.84 -17.19 0.34
N MET A 5 -6.05 -16.68 0.06
CA MET A 5 -6.33 -15.26 0.23
C MET A 5 -5.99 -14.78 1.64
N ILE A 6 -6.26 -15.63 2.64
CA ILE A 6 -6.02 -15.24 4.03
C ILE A 6 -4.53 -14.95 4.28
N ALA A 7 -3.62 -15.64 3.58
CA ALA A 7 -2.20 -15.39 3.74
C ALA A 7 -1.83 -13.99 3.28
N TYR A 8 -2.38 -13.56 2.15
CA TYR A 8 -2.15 -12.20 1.66
C TYR A 8 -2.71 -11.15 2.60
N LEU A 9 -3.90 -11.41 3.13
CA LEU A 9 -4.53 -10.48 4.06
C LEU A 9 -3.75 -10.38 5.37
N VAL A 10 -3.20 -11.48 5.84
CA VAL A 10 -2.38 -11.46 7.05
C VAL A 10 -1.14 -10.61 6.83
N VAL A 11 -0.46 -10.81 5.70
CA VAL A 11 0.74 -10.03 5.40
C VAL A 11 0.42 -8.54 5.29
N SER A 12 -0.66 -8.20 4.58
CA SER A 12 -1.02 -6.79 4.43
C SER A 12 -1.42 -6.16 5.75
N THR A 13 -2.09 -6.92 6.62
CA THR A 13 -2.45 -6.43 7.94
C THR A 13 -1.21 -6.14 8.77
N ILE A 14 -0.25 -7.04 8.76
CA ILE A 14 1.01 -6.85 9.46
C ILE A 14 1.72 -5.61 8.94
N MET A 15 1.77 -5.45 7.61
CA MET A 15 2.40 -4.27 6.99
C MET A 15 1.71 -2.99 7.42
N PHE A 16 0.37 -3.00 7.44
CA PHE A 16 -0.39 -1.82 7.82
C PHE A 16 -0.07 -1.40 9.26
N PHE A 17 -0.11 -2.34 10.19
CA PHE A 17 0.16 -2.03 11.58
C PHE A 17 1.62 -1.66 11.82
N ALA A 18 2.54 -2.28 11.08
CA ALA A 18 3.94 -1.87 11.16
C ALA A 18 4.10 -0.43 10.69
N GLY A 19 3.38 -0.05 9.63
CA GLY A 19 3.38 1.32 9.16
C GLY A 19 2.81 2.29 10.19
N VAL A 20 1.70 1.92 10.81
CA VAL A 20 1.10 2.75 11.86
C VAL A 20 2.08 2.95 13.01
N TYR A 21 2.71 1.85 13.44
CA TYR A 21 3.68 1.94 14.54
C TYR A 21 4.82 2.88 14.17
N GLY A 22 5.38 2.73 12.98
CA GLY A 22 6.47 3.58 12.54
C GLY A 22 6.04 5.04 12.42
N PHE A 23 4.86 5.28 11.89
CA PHE A 23 4.34 6.64 11.74
C PHE A 23 4.21 7.34 13.08
N VAL A 24 3.69 6.62 14.09
CA VAL A 24 3.43 7.20 15.40
C VAL A 24 4.71 7.39 16.20
N THR A 25 5.67 6.47 16.08
CA THR A 25 6.84 6.47 16.95
C THR A 25 8.03 7.25 16.40
N ARG A 26 8.09 7.45 15.08
CA ARG A 26 9.23 8.15 14.49
C ARG A 26 8.99 9.64 14.49
N LYS A 27 10.09 10.39 14.71
CA LYS A 27 10.05 11.85 14.70
C LYS A 27 10.66 12.42 13.44
N ASN A 28 11.39 11.59 12.71
CA ASN A 28 12.04 12.02 11.47
C ASN A 28 11.00 12.05 10.35
N MET A 29 10.99 13.14 9.59
CA MET A 29 10.04 13.30 8.48
C MET A 29 10.17 12.18 7.46
N LEU A 30 11.40 11.83 7.10
CA LEU A 30 11.62 10.77 6.12
C LEU A 30 11.06 9.44 6.61
N ALA A 31 11.31 9.10 7.88
CA ALA A 31 10.81 7.86 8.45
C ALA A 31 9.28 7.86 8.50
N MET A 32 8.66 9.00 8.78
CA MET A 32 7.20 9.11 8.78
C MET A 32 6.63 8.89 7.39
N LEU A 33 7.26 9.45 6.36
CA LEU A 33 6.81 9.29 4.99
C LEU A 33 6.93 7.83 4.53
N ILE A 34 8.03 7.17 4.90
CA ILE A 34 8.21 5.76 4.58
C ILE A 34 7.13 4.92 5.27
N SER A 35 6.84 5.22 6.52
CA SER A 35 5.81 4.50 7.26
C SER A 35 4.44 4.70 6.64
N LEU A 36 4.12 5.92 6.22
CA LEU A 36 2.86 6.21 5.56
C LEU A 36 2.75 5.43 4.26
N GLU A 37 3.82 5.38 3.48
CA GLU A 37 3.81 4.63 2.23
C GLU A 37 3.61 3.14 2.48
N LEU A 38 4.19 2.60 3.54
CA LEU A 38 3.99 1.21 3.92
C LEU A 38 2.52 0.94 4.21
N MET A 39 1.85 1.84 4.94
CA MET A 39 0.43 1.71 5.23
C MET A 39 -0.40 1.72 3.96
N LEU A 40 -0.09 2.62 3.04
CA LEU A 40 -0.84 2.75 1.79
C LEU A 40 -0.60 1.56 0.87
N ASN A 41 0.61 1.03 0.86
CA ASN A 41 0.90 -0.18 0.09
C ASN A 41 0.11 -1.38 0.63
N ALA A 42 -0.07 -1.46 1.94
CA ALA A 42 -0.87 -2.53 2.54
C ALA A 42 -2.32 -2.44 2.07
N VAL A 43 -2.87 -1.23 1.98
CA VAL A 43 -4.23 -1.03 1.47
C VAL A 43 -4.31 -1.45 0.01
N ASP A 44 -3.30 -1.10 -0.80
CA ASP A 44 -3.26 -1.48 -2.20
C ASP A 44 -3.23 -3.00 -2.37
N ILE A 45 -2.46 -3.70 -1.52
CA ILE A 45 -2.44 -5.16 -1.54
C ILE A 45 -3.83 -5.72 -1.29
N ASN A 46 -4.55 -5.15 -0.34
CA ASN A 46 -5.90 -5.61 -0.04
C ASN A 46 -6.82 -5.46 -1.24
N PHE A 47 -6.77 -4.33 -1.94
CA PHE A 47 -7.58 -4.13 -3.13
C PHE A 47 -7.28 -5.15 -4.20
N VAL A 48 -6.01 -5.39 -4.48
CA VAL A 48 -5.61 -6.33 -5.51
C VAL A 48 -6.04 -7.75 -5.13
N VAL A 49 -5.84 -8.12 -3.87
CA VAL A 49 -6.18 -9.46 -3.40
C VAL A 49 -7.68 -9.69 -3.46
N PHE A 50 -8.48 -8.73 -3.01
CA PHE A 50 -9.94 -8.88 -3.07
C PHE A 50 -10.42 -9.05 -4.50
N ASN A 51 -9.88 -8.28 -5.43
CA ASN A 51 -10.28 -8.41 -6.84
C ASN A 51 -9.88 -9.77 -7.39
N ARG A 52 -8.68 -10.23 -7.07
CA ARG A 52 -8.22 -11.51 -7.60
C ARG A 52 -9.06 -12.68 -7.12
N TYR A 53 -9.42 -12.69 -5.84
CA TYR A 53 -10.06 -13.85 -5.24
C TYR A 53 -11.59 -13.79 -5.25
N LEU A 54 -12.15 -12.60 -5.25
CA LEU A 54 -13.60 -12.45 -5.23
C LEU A 54 -14.18 -12.23 -6.62
N TYR A 55 -13.45 -11.54 -7.48
CA TYR A 55 -13.92 -11.19 -8.82
C TYR A 55 -12.82 -11.43 -9.85
N PRO A 56 -12.34 -12.68 -9.98
CA PRO A 56 -11.16 -12.93 -10.80
C PRO A 56 -11.36 -12.65 -12.29
N GLU A 57 -12.60 -12.71 -12.78
CA GLU A 57 -12.88 -12.51 -14.19
C GLU A 57 -13.45 -11.13 -14.49
N ALA A 58 -13.63 -10.31 -13.47
CA ALA A 58 -14.22 -8.99 -13.69
C ALA A 58 -13.20 -8.06 -14.34
N LEU A 59 -13.64 -7.38 -15.39
CA LEU A 59 -12.85 -6.33 -16.01
C LEU A 59 -12.53 -5.25 -15.00
N GLU A 60 -13.43 -5.06 -14.05
CA GLU A 60 -13.24 -4.10 -12.97
C GLU A 60 -11.98 -4.37 -12.15
N GLY A 61 -11.62 -5.64 -11.96
CA GLY A 61 -10.41 -5.99 -11.24
C GLY A 61 -9.17 -5.46 -11.94
N PHE A 62 -9.16 -5.51 -13.27
CA PHE A 62 -8.07 -4.96 -14.04
C PHE A 62 -7.96 -3.45 -13.82
N PHE A 63 -9.08 -2.74 -13.87
CA PHE A 63 -9.07 -1.31 -13.64
C PHE A 63 -8.68 -0.95 -12.21
N PHE A 64 -9.13 -1.73 -11.23
CA PHE A 64 -8.72 -1.51 -9.85
C PHE A 64 -7.22 -1.69 -9.68
N THR A 65 -6.64 -2.70 -10.36
CA THR A 65 -5.20 -2.91 -10.29
C THR A 65 -4.44 -1.72 -10.87
N LEU A 66 -4.88 -1.23 -12.03
CA LEU A 66 -4.27 -0.05 -12.63
C LEU A 66 -4.40 1.18 -11.73
N PHE A 67 -5.57 1.33 -11.10
CA PHE A 67 -5.82 2.43 -10.20
C PHE A 67 -4.89 2.37 -8.99
N ALA A 68 -4.73 1.18 -8.42
CA ALA A 68 -3.84 1.00 -7.27
C ALA A 68 -2.39 1.33 -7.62
N ILE A 69 -1.94 0.90 -8.80
CA ILE A 69 -0.60 1.23 -9.28
C ILE A 69 -0.45 2.74 -9.44
N GLY A 70 -1.46 3.39 -10.01
CA GLY A 70 -1.44 4.84 -10.17
C GLY A 70 -1.36 5.57 -8.84
N ILE A 71 -2.12 5.12 -7.85
CA ILE A 71 -2.10 5.71 -6.52
C ILE A 71 -0.71 5.55 -5.90
N ALA A 72 -0.13 4.35 -5.98
CA ALA A 72 1.18 4.10 -5.42
C ALA A 72 2.25 5.00 -6.06
N ALA A 73 2.17 5.17 -7.37
CA ALA A 73 3.10 6.04 -8.08
C ALA A 73 2.94 7.50 -7.66
N ALA A 74 1.69 7.95 -7.51
CA ALA A 74 1.41 9.32 -7.09
C ALA A 74 1.90 9.57 -5.68
N GLU A 75 1.73 8.61 -4.78
CA GLU A 75 2.20 8.73 -3.41
C GLU A 75 3.72 8.84 -3.35
N THR A 76 4.41 8.02 -4.13
CA THR A 76 5.87 8.06 -4.18
C THR A 76 6.34 9.41 -4.73
N ALA A 77 5.72 9.91 -5.78
CA ALA A 77 6.07 11.20 -6.35
C ALA A 77 5.84 12.31 -5.33
N LEU A 78 4.71 12.27 -4.63
CA LEU A 78 4.40 13.28 -3.62
C LEU A 78 5.39 13.24 -2.47
N ALA A 79 5.75 12.05 -2.00
CA ALA A 79 6.71 11.90 -0.92
C ALA A 79 8.08 12.46 -1.32
N ILE A 80 8.53 12.16 -2.54
CA ILE A 80 9.78 12.68 -3.05
C ILE A 80 9.74 14.21 -3.13
N ALA A 81 8.64 14.76 -3.62
CA ALA A 81 8.49 16.21 -3.73
C ALA A 81 8.56 16.88 -2.37
N ILE A 82 7.91 16.30 -1.36
CA ILE A 82 7.94 16.84 -0.01
C ILE A 82 9.36 16.80 0.55
N ILE A 83 10.07 15.69 0.36
CA ILE A 83 11.43 15.56 0.85
C ILE A 83 12.33 16.61 0.22
N ILE A 84 12.22 16.79 -1.09
CA ILE A 84 13.03 17.76 -1.80
C ILE A 84 12.76 19.20 -1.30
N ASN A 85 11.49 19.52 -1.06
CA ASN A 85 11.13 20.87 -0.63
C ASN A 85 11.58 21.17 0.79
N ILE A 86 11.68 20.15 1.64
CA ILE A 86 12.08 20.33 3.04
C ILE A 86 13.59 20.31 3.18
N PHE A 87 14.23 19.48 2.42
CA PHE A 87 15.67 19.31 2.48
C PHE A 87 16.35 19.79 1.20
#